data_52fb5463f4a514b17a060af72c7b565c
#
_entry.id   52fb5463f4a514b17a060af72c7b565c
#
_cell.length_a   1.000
_cell.length_b   1.000
_cell.length_c   1.000
_cell.angle_alpha   90.00
_cell.angle_beta   90.00
_cell.angle_gamma   90.00
#
_symmetry.space_group_name_H-M   'P 1'
#
loop_
_entity.id
_entity.type
_entity.pdbx_description
1 polymer ?
#
loop_
_entity_poly.entity_id
_entity_poly.type
_entity_poly.pdbx_seq_one_letter_code
_entity_poly.pdbx_strand_id
1 'polypeptide(L)'
;MSGHSKFANIKHKKEKNDAAKGKIFTILGREIAVAVKEGGPDPANNFKLAQVVAKAKSNNMPNDTIERGIKKAAGDVGNVNYEYITYEGYGPGGIAIIVDALTDNKNRTVADVRHLFDKYGAGLGASGCVSWQFDKKGVIIMEKGDLDEDTVMMQALDAGAEDFLADEETFEIYTAPDDFSTV
;
A
#
# COMPACT_ATOMS: atom_id res chain seq x y z
N MET A 1 17.93 -24.35 -1.39
CA MET A 1 17.70 -23.30 -2.40
C MET A 1 17.22 -22.10 -1.65
N SER A 2 18.05 -21.07 -1.57
CA SER A 2 17.78 -19.83 -0.84
C SER A 2 16.58 -19.14 -1.48
N GLY A 3 15.42 -19.24 -0.86
CA GLY A 3 14.28 -18.41 -1.19
C GLY A 3 14.70 -16.95 -0.95
N HIS A 4 14.53 -16.12 -1.94
CA HIS A 4 14.78 -14.68 -1.79
C HIS A 4 13.92 -14.16 -0.64
N SER A 5 14.55 -13.79 0.48
CA SER A 5 13.91 -13.16 1.62
C SER A 5 13.00 -12.03 1.12
N LYS A 6 11.78 -11.94 1.63
CA LYS A 6 10.84 -10.84 1.32
C LYS A 6 11.49 -9.48 1.54
N PHE A 7 12.35 -9.39 2.55
CA PHE A 7 13.16 -8.23 2.87
C PHE A 7 14.19 -7.91 1.77
N ALA A 8 14.93 -8.91 1.26
CA ALA A 8 15.86 -8.73 0.15
C ALA A 8 15.12 -8.28 -1.12
N ASN A 9 13.94 -8.81 -1.40
CA ASN A 9 13.11 -8.37 -2.52
C ASN A 9 12.59 -6.93 -2.36
N ILE A 10 12.26 -6.51 -1.13
CA ILE A 10 11.88 -5.15 -0.80
C ILE A 10 13.10 -4.22 -0.93
N LYS A 11 14.27 -4.63 -0.43
CA LYS A 11 15.52 -3.87 -0.53
C LYS A 11 15.97 -3.69 -1.97
N HIS A 12 15.97 -4.73 -2.79
CA HIS A 12 16.30 -4.65 -4.22
C HIS A 12 15.26 -3.87 -5.03
N LYS A 13 13.98 -3.90 -4.66
CA LYS A 13 12.98 -3.01 -5.26
C LYS A 13 13.23 -1.55 -4.92
N LYS A 14 13.73 -1.25 -3.74
CA LYS A 14 14.06 0.11 -3.30
C LYS A 14 15.23 0.70 -4.10
N GLU A 15 16.25 -0.13 -4.42
CA GLU A 15 17.44 0.30 -5.17
C GLU A 15 17.20 0.50 -6.68
N LYS A 16 16.26 -0.23 -7.28
CA LYS A 16 15.93 -0.13 -8.73
C LYS A 16 15.03 1.05 -9.11
N ASN A 17 14.58 1.86 -8.14
CA ASN A 17 13.38 2.67 -8.34
C ASN A 17 13.54 4.19 -8.34
N ASP A 18 14.70 4.76 -8.71
CA ASP A 18 14.78 6.23 -8.83
C ASP A 18 13.86 6.79 -9.92
N ALA A 19 13.64 6.07 -11.02
CA ALA A 19 12.66 6.44 -12.05
C ALA A 19 11.20 6.24 -11.60
N ALA A 20 10.94 5.35 -10.63
CA ALA A 20 9.61 5.11 -10.09
C ALA A 20 9.22 6.08 -8.96
N LYS A 21 10.19 6.79 -8.34
CA LYS A 21 9.93 7.76 -7.25
C LYS A 21 8.92 8.84 -7.65
N GLY A 22 9.04 9.38 -8.87
CA GLY A 22 8.11 10.41 -9.35
C GLY A 22 6.66 9.91 -9.45
N LYS A 23 6.47 8.66 -9.87
CA LYS A 23 5.14 8.02 -9.93
C LYS A 23 4.60 7.77 -8.52
N ILE A 24 5.43 7.25 -7.62
CA ILE A 24 5.05 7.01 -6.21
C ILE A 24 4.66 8.33 -5.54
N PHE A 25 5.42 9.40 -5.71
CA PHE A 25 5.09 10.71 -5.14
C PHE A 25 3.78 11.28 -5.68
N THR A 26 3.48 11.03 -6.95
CA THR A 26 2.19 11.42 -7.54
C THR A 26 1.02 10.66 -6.89
N ILE A 27 1.16 9.36 -6.68
CA ILE A 27 0.15 8.53 -6.01
C ILE A 27 -0.05 9.00 -4.57
N LEU A 28 1.04 9.14 -3.81
CA LEU A 28 1.01 9.60 -2.42
C LEU A 28 0.41 11.01 -2.28
N GLY A 29 0.72 11.91 -3.22
CA GLY A 29 0.10 13.24 -3.26
C GLY A 29 -1.42 13.21 -3.46
N ARG A 30 -1.94 12.26 -4.25
CA ARG A 30 -3.38 12.04 -4.42
C ARG A 30 -4.00 11.41 -3.16
N GLU A 31 -3.34 10.41 -2.56
CA GLU A 31 -3.78 9.81 -1.29
C GLU A 31 -3.87 10.86 -0.18
N ILE A 32 -2.87 11.76 -0.07
CA ILE A 32 -2.90 12.91 0.86
C ILE A 32 -4.13 13.79 0.58
N ALA A 33 -4.39 14.13 -0.68
CA ALA A 33 -5.51 14.98 -1.02
C ALA A 33 -6.87 14.36 -0.65
N VAL A 34 -7.02 13.06 -0.85
CA VAL A 34 -8.22 12.31 -0.44
C VAL A 34 -8.36 12.30 1.08
N ALA A 35 -7.29 11.93 1.79
CA ALA A 35 -7.31 11.87 3.25
C ALA A 35 -7.66 13.22 3.88
N VAL A 36 -7.11 14.34 3.35
CA VAL A 36 -7.44 15.70 3.81
C VAL A 36 -8.89 16.05 3.55
N LYS A 37 -9.44 15.68 2.40
CA LYS A 37 -10.86 15.94 2.09
C LYS A 37 -11.82 15.18 3.00
N GLU A 38 -11.46 13.95 3.38
CA GLU A 38 -12.31 13.09 4.21
C GLU A 38 -12.26 13.44 5.70
N GLY A 39 -11.08 13.75 6.23
CA GLY A 39 -10.88 13.90 7.67
C GLY A 39 -10.19 15.18 8.12
N GLY A 40 -9.95 16.13 7.20
CA GLY A 40 -9.28 17.40 7.50
C GLY A 40 -7.75 17.33 7.41
N PRO A 41 -7.07 18.50 7.50
CA PRO A 41 -5.65 18.64 7.21
C PRO A 41 -4.71 18.33 8.39
N ASP A 42 -5.22 17.99 9.54
CA ASP A 42 -4.42 17.72 10.74
C ASP A 42 -4.19 16.21 10.93
N PRO A 43 -2.95 15.71 10.76
CA PRO A 43 -2.66 14.29 10.95
C PRO A 43 -2.91 13.78 12.38
N ALA A 44 -2.91 14.66 13.40
CA ALA A 44 -3.20 14.26 14.76
C ALA A 44 -4.67 13.88 14.97
N ASN A 45 -5.56 14.46 14.16
CA ASN A 45 -7.01 14.25 14.20
C ASN A 45 -7.53 13.43 12.99
N ASN A 46 -6.64 13.07 12.07
CA ASN A 46 -6.99 12.33 10.85
C ASN A 46 -6.06 11.12 10.69
N PHE A 47 -6.51 9.97 11.19
CA PHE A 47 -5.75 8.73 11.18
C PHE A 47 -5.33 8.31 9.75
N LYS A 48 -6.23 8.42 8.78
CA LYS A 48 -5.92 8.11 7.38
C LYS A 48 -4.81 9.00 6.84
N LEU A 49 -4.84 10.30 7.15
CA LEU A 49 -3.78 11.22 6.76
C LEU A 49 -2.45 10.88 7.46
N ALA A 50 -2.50 10.53 8.75
CA ALA A 50 -1.30 10.11 9.49
C ALA A 50 -0.63 8.88 8.83
N GLN A 51 -1.41 7.87 8.45
CA GLN A 51 -0.89 6.69 7.74
C GLN A 51 -0.27 7.06 6.38
N VAL A 52 -0.95 7.89 5.59
CA VAL A 52 -0.43 8.32 4.28
C VAL A 52 0.84 9.15 4.44
N VAL A 53 0.93 10.00 5.45
CA VAL A 53 2.13 10.78 5.78
C VAL A 53 3.29 9.87 6.18
N ALA A 54 3.04 8.86 7.02
CA ALA A 54 4.05 7.86 7.39
C ALA A 54 4.54 7.09 6.14
N LYS A 55 3.64 6.64 5.28
CA LYS A 55 3.94 5.99 4.00
C LYS A 55 4.73 6.91 3.06
N ALA A 56 4.43 8.20 3.02
CA ALA A 56 5.17 9.17 2.23
C ALA A 56 6.60 9.35 2.74
N LYS A 57 6.78 9.44 4.06
CA LYS A 57 8.10 9.51 4.71
C LYS A 57 8.93 8.25 4.47
N SER A 58 8.35 7.07 4.57
CA SER A 58 9.04 5.80 4.30
C SER A 58 9.48 5.65 2.83
N ASN A 59 8.81 6.34 1.91
CA ASN A 59 9.21 6.44 0.52
C ASN A 59 10.14 7.63 0.23
N ASN A 60 10.69 8.26 1.27
CA ASN A 60 11.59 9.41 1.19
C ASN A 60 10.98 10.64 0.49
N MET A 61 9.67 10.86 0.62
CA MET A 61 9.06 12.11 0.19
C MET A 61 9.49 13.25 1.13
N PRO A 62 10.02 14.37 0.60
CA PRO A 62 10.43 15.50 1.45
C PRO A 62 9.27 16.06 2.27
N ASN A 63 9.54 16.44 3.53
CA ASN A 63 8.51 16.97 4.44
C ASN A 63 7.81 18.21 3.87
N ASP A 64 8.55 19.12 3.24
CA ASP A 64 7.98 20.31 2.60
C ASP A 64 7.05 19.98 1.42
N THR A 65 7.27 18.86 0.74
CA THR A 65 6.37 18.35 -0.31
C THR A 65 5.09 17.79 0.28
N ILE A 66 5.19 17.06 1.39
CA ILE A 66 4.04 16.54 2.15
C ILE A 66 3.19 17.72 2.66
N GLU A 67 3.81 18.69 3.33
CA GLU A 67 3.11 19.87 3.88
C GLU A 67 2.44 20.71 2.79
N ARG A 68 3.14 20.91 1.65
CA ARG A 68 2.53 21.60 0.49
C ARG A 68 1.33 20.83 -0.05
N GLY A 69 1.41 19.50 -0.11
CA GLY A 69 0.30 18.62 -0.50
C GLY A 69 -0.91 18.80 0.41
N ILE A 70 -0.69 18.76 1.72
CA ILE A 70 -1.74 18.96 2.73
C ILE A 70 -2.37 20.36 2.61
N LYS A 71 -1.54 21.41 2.57
CA LYS A 71 -2.00 22.80 2.45
C LYS A 71 -2.81 23.03 1.17
N LYS A 72 -2.31 22.48 0.05
CA LYS A 72 -3.02 22.56 -1.24
C LYS A 72 -4.38 21.87 -1.15
N ALA A 73 -4.45 20.67 -0.62
CA ALA A 73 -5.69 19.93 -0.49
C ALA A 73 -6.69 20.60 0.46
N ALA A 74 -6.22 21.24 1.53
CA ALA A 74 -7.05 21.99 2.48
C ALA A 74 -7.60 23.28 1.87
N GLY A 75 -6.84 23.94 0.97
CA GLY A 75 -7.24 25.17 0.29
C GLY A 75 -7.99 24.96 -1.02
N ASP A 76 -7.95 23.73 -1.56
CA ASP A 76 -8.56 23.42 -2.85
C ASP A 76 -10.04 23.06 -2.66
N VAL A 77 -10.90 24.05 -2.78
CA VAL A 77 -12.36 23.91 -2.86
C VAL A 77 -12.75 23.35 -4.24
N GLY A 78 -11.78 22.99 -5.06
CA GLY A 78 -11.93 22.61 -6.46
C GLY A 78 -12.47 21.19 -6.69
N ASN A 79 -13.10 21.04 -7.84
CA ASN A 79 -13.93 19.94 -8.33
C ASN A 79 -13.21 18.61 -8.63
N VAL A 80 -11.99 18.36 -8.16
CA VAL A 80 -11.32 17.07 -8.42
C VAL A 80 -11.70 16.11 -7.30
N ASN A 81 -12.61 15.20 -7.61
CA ASN A 81 -12.95 14.09 -6.73
C ASN A 81 -12.17 12.87 -7.19
N TYR A 82 -11.33 12.34 -6.30
CA TYR A 82 -10.70 11.05 -6.51
C TYR A 82 -11.57 9.95 -5.93
N GLU A 83 -11.70 8.86 -6.68
CA GLU A 83 -12.40 7.64 -6.27
C GLU A 83 -11.43 6.46 -6.24
N TYR A 84 -11.56 5.61 -5.22
CA TYR A 84 -10.93 4.30 -5.20
C TYR A 84 -11.77 3.31 -5.99
N ILE A 85 -11.13 2.59 -6.91
CA ILE A 85 -11.79 1.58 -7.73
C ILE A 85 -10.88 0.35 -7.77
N THR A 86 -11.45 -0.81 -7.45
CA THR A 86 -10.75 -2.08 -7.57
C THR A 86 -11.16 -2.77 -8.88
N TYR A 87 -10.17 -3.19 -9.64
CA TYR A 87 -10.34 -4.01 -10.83
C TYR A 87 -9.78 -5.39 -10.58
N GLU A 88 -10.42 -6.40 -11.15
CA GLU A 88 -10.09 -7.79 -10.93
C GLU A 88 -9.99 -8.53 -12.26
N GLY A 89 -9.11 -9.53 -12.32
CA GLY A 89 -8.98 -10.35 -13.52
C GLY A 89 -7.85 -11.37 -13.38
N TYR A 90 -7.63 -12.08 -14.46
CA TYR A 90 -6.59 -13.09 -14.55
C TYR A 90 -5.49 -12.66 -15.51
N GLY A 91 -4.24 -12.85 -15.09
CA GLY A 91 -3.06 -12.70 -15.91
C GLY A 91 -2.71 -13.99 -16.66
N PRO A 92 -1.56 -14.01 -17.37
CA PRO A 92 -1.05 -15.19 -18.04
C PRO A 92 -0.91 -16.37 -17.07
N GLY A 93 -1.28 -17.56 -17.51
CA GLY A 93 -1.21 -18.76 -16.67
C GLY A 93 -2.24 -18.85 -15.55
N GLY A 94 -3.30 -18.01 -15.58
CA GLY A 94 -4.37 -18.05 -14.59
C GLY A 94 -4.02 -17.36 -13.25
N ILE A 95 -3.02 -16.48 -13.24
CA ILE A 95 -2.62 -15.73 -12.04
C ILE A 95 -3.72 -14.71 -11.72
N ALA A 96 -4.28 -14.78 -10.51
CA ALA A 96 -5.23 -13.79 -10.01
C ALA A 96 -4.56 -12.43 -9.81
N ILE A 97 -5.19 -11.37 -10.30
CA ILE A 97 -4.68 -9.99 -10.23
C ILE A 97 -5.77 -9.07 -9.70
N ILE A 98 -5.45 -8.34 -8.62
CA ILE A 98 -6.23 -7.20 -8.15
C ILE A 98 -5.45 -5.91 -8.44
N VAL A 99 -6.16 -4.90 -8.96
CA VAL A 99 -5.62 -3.56 -9.22
C VAL A 99 -6.46 -2.53 -8.50
N ASP A 100 -5.90 -1.93 -7.45
CA ASP A 100 -6.50 -0.78 -6.80
C ASP A 100 -6.04 0.50 -7.49
N ALA A 101 -7.00 1.28 -7.94
CA ALA A 101 -6.76 2.53 -8.63
C ALA A 101 -7.39 3.71 -7.89
N LEU A 102 -6.62 4.80 -7.73
CA LEU A 102 -7.11 6.08 -7.27
C LEU A 102 -7.18 7.02 -8.46
N THR A 103 -8.39 7.39 -8.88
CA THR A 103 -8.61 8.14 -10.12
C THR A 103 -9.62 9.28 -9.96
N ASP A 104 -9.40 10.32 -10.76
CA ASP A 104 -10.33 11.43 -10.97
C ASP A 104 -11.26 11.19 -12.18
N ASN A 105 -11.02 10.12 -12.95
CA ASN A 105 -11.81 9.77 -14.13
C ASN A 105 -11.93 8.26 -14.31
N LYS A 106 -13.03 7.73 -13.80
CA LYS A 106 -13.38 6.30 -13.87
C LYS A 106 -13.38 5.74 -15.28
N ASN A 107 -13.94 6.48 -16.23
CA ASN A 107 -14.09 6.02 -17.62
C ASN A 107 -12.74 5.88 -18.31
N ARG A 108 -11.83 6.82 -18.11
CA ARG A 108 -10.46 6.73 -18.62
C ARG A 108 -9.73 5.53 -17.99
N THR A 109 -9.78 5.42 -16.68
CA THR A 109 -9.05 4.37 -15.97
C THR A 109 -9.56 2.97 -16.32
N VAL A 110 -10.87 2.75 -16.41
CA VAL A 110 -11.40 1.43 -16.80
C VAL A 110 -10.99 1.06 -18.23
N ALA A 111 -10.93 2.03 -19.15
CA ALA A 111 -10.49 1.78 -20.52
C ALA A 111 -9.01 1.36 -20.56
N ASP A 112 -8.15 2.08 -19.83
CA ASP A 112 -6.72 1.79 -19.77
C ASP A 112 -6.44 0.43 -19.09
N VAL A 113 -7.09 0.13 -17.97
CA VAL A 113 -6.94 -1.15 -17.27
C VAL A 113 -7.45 -2.30 -18.13
N ARG A 114 -8.62 -2.16 -18.77
CA ARG A 114 -9.16 -3.18 -19.68
C ARG A 114 -8.21 -3.46 -20.83
N HIS A 115 -7.70 -2.40 -21.47
CA HIS A 115 -6.72 -2.56 -22.54
C HIS A 115 -5.48 -3.37 -22.12
N LEU A 116 -4.97 -3.14 -20.89
CA LEU A 116 -3.82 -3.88 -20.39
C LEU A 116 -4.18 -5.35 -20.09
N PHE A 117 -5.32 -5.62 -19.49
CA PHE A 117 -5.79 -6.99 -19.26
C PHE A 117 -6.04 -7.74 -20.58
N ASP A 118 -6.65 -7.10 -21.57
CA ASP A 118 -6.90 -7.71 -22.89
C ASP A 118 -5.59 -7.99 -23.63
N LYS A 119 -4.58 -7.12 -23.47
CA LYS A 119 -3.29 -7.25 -24.15
C LYS A 119 -2.36 -8.28 -23.52
N TYR A 120 -2.33 -8.36 -22.19
CA TYR A 120 -1.34 -9.15 -21.46
C TYR A 120 -1.94 -10.25 -20.58
N GLY A 121 -3.23 -10.32 -20.44
CA GLY A 121 -3.96 -11.24 -19.58
C GLY A 121 -5.05 -12.02 -20.29
N ALA A 122 -6.04 -12.45 -19.53
CA ALA A 122 -7.22 -13.16 -20.03
C ALA A 122 -8.47 -12.27 -20.07
N GLY A 123 -8.28 -10.94 -20.06
CA GLY A 123 -9.35 -9.96 -20.00
C GLY A 123 -9.67 -9.49 -18.57
N LEU A 124 -10.32 -8.32 -18.49
CA LEU A 124 -10.80 -7.77 -17.24
C LEU A 124 -12.04 -8.56 -16.79
N GLY A 125 -11.99 -9.09 -15.56
CA GLY A 125 -13.06 -9.86 -14.96
C GLY A 125 -14.18 -9.00 -14.36
N ALA A 126 -15.22 -9.67 -13.89
CA ALA A 126 -16.24 -9.03 -13.06
C ALA A 126 -15.70 -8.81 -11.63
N SER A 127 -16.26 -7.82 -10.93
CA SER A 127 -15.95 -7.60 -9.51
C SER A 127 -16.25 -8.87 -8.70
N GLY A 128 -15.35 -9.27 -7.82
CA GLY A 128 -15.45 -10.48 -7.02
C GLY A 128 -14.89 -11.75 -7.69
N CYS A 129 -14.39 -11.66 -8.94
CA CYS A 129 -13.91 -12.87 -9.63
C CYS A 129 -12.61 -13.46 -9.07
N VAL A 130 -11.77 -12.65 -8.42
CA VAL A 130 -10.52 -13.11 -7.81
C VAL A 130 -10.32 -12.64 -6.37
N SER A 131 -11.06 -11.64 -5.89
CA SER A 131 -10.88 -11.04 -4.55
C SER A 131 -11.03 -12.04 -3.42
N TRP A 132 -11.83 -13.09 -3.60
CA TRP A 132 -11.98 -14.19 -2.64
C TRP A 132 -10.68 -14.99 -2.39
N GLN A 133 -9.66 -14.82 -3.22
CA GLN A 133 -8.34 -15.45 -3.07
C GLN A 133 -7.37 -14.59 -2.26
N PHE A 134 -7.78 -13.40 -1.84
CA PHE A 134 -6.91 -12.43 -1.18
C PHE A 134 -7.48 -12.01 0.16
N ASP A 135 -6.65 -12.08 1.18
CA ASP A 135 -6.92 -11.50 2.49
C ASP A 135 -6.09 -10.23 2.66
N LYS A 136 -6.74 -9.13 3.04
CA LYS A 136 -6.04 -7.89 3.36
C LYS A 136 -5.46 -8.00 4.77
N LYS A 137 -4.15 -7.89 4.89
CA LYS A 137 -3.41 -7.96 6.15
C LYS A 137 -2.46 -6.77 6.30
N GLY A 138 -2.25 -6.35 7.53
CA GLY A 138 -1.06 -5.59 7.89
C GLY A 138 0.14 -6.54 7.91
N VAL A 139 1.29 -6.11 7.38
CA VAL A 139 2.53 -6.92 7.40
C VAL A 139 3.67 -6.06 7.88
N ILE A 140 4.27 -6.44 9.02
CA ILE A 140 5.45 -5.81 9.58
C ILE A 140 6.61 -6.76 9.33
N ILE A 141 7.67 -6.25 8.70
CA ILE A 141 8.88 -7.02 8.42
C ILE A 141 10.04 -6.34 9.13
N MET A 142 10.75 -7.08 9.97
CA MET A 142 11.90 -6.59 10.71
C MET A 142 13.08 -7.53 10.58
N GLU A 143 14.31 -6.98 10.61
CA GLU A 143 15.53 -7.78 10.61
C GLU A 143 15.65 -8.52 11.94
N LYS A 144 15.99 -9.81 11.87
CA LYS A 144 16.15 -10.65 13.04
C LYS A 144 17.33 -10.20 13.91
N GLY A 145 18.48 -9.91 13.29
CA GLY A 145 19.67 -9.49 14.00
C GLY A 145 19.97 -10.41 15.19
N ASP A 146 20.23 -9.79 16.36
CA ASP A 146 20.46 -10.48 17.64
C ASP A 146 19.18 -10.59 18.50
N LEU A 147 18.00 -10.36 17.92
CA LEU A 147 16.73 -10.43 18.63
C LEU A 147 16.32 -11.89 18.90
N ASP A 148 15.82 -12.10 20.13
CA ASP A 148 15.27 -13.40 20.55
C ASP A 148 13.89 -13.60 19.94
N GLU A 149 13.73 -14.70 19.19
CA GLU A 149 12.51 -15.01 18.44
C GLU A 149 11.29 -15.16 19.33
N ASP A 150 11.44 -15.90 20.45
CA ASP A 150 10.34 -16.14 21.39
C ASP A 150 9.86 -14.83 22.03
N THR A 151 10.80 -13.94 22.37
CA THR A 151 10.48 -12.64 22.94
C THR A 151 9.73 -11.76 21.95
N VAL A 152 10.20 -11.69 20.69
CA VAL A 152 9.52 -10.88 19.65
C VAL A 152 8.15 -11.44 19.33
N MET A 153 8.04 -12.76 19.19
CA MET A 153 6.75 -13.42 18.94
C MET A 153 5.74 -13.13 20.06
N MET A 154 6.15 -13.28 21.32
CA MET A 154 5.26 -12.99 22.46
C MET A 154 4.80 -11.54 22.46
N GLN A 155 5.72 -10.58 22.24
CA GLN A 155 5.38 -9.17 22.19
C GLN A 155 4.42 -8.84 21.03
N ALA A 156 4.63 -9.43 19.85
CA ALA A 156 3.76 -9.23 18.71
C ALA A 156 2.34 -9.76 18.96
N LEU A 157 2.23 -10.98 19.51
CA LEU A 157 0.93 -11.60 19.82
C LEU A 157 0.20 -10.84 20.94
N ASP A 158 0.91 -10.42 21.98
CA ASP A 158 0.34 -9.61 23.05
C ASP A 158 -0.14 -8.23 22.55
N ALA A 159 0.50 -7.69 21.54
CA ALA A 159 0.09 -6.45 20.89
C ALA A 159 -1.10 -6.61 19.92
N GLY A 160 -1.50 -7.84 19.59
CA GLY A 160 -2.64 -8.14 18.74
C GLY A 160 -2.30 -8.65 17.36
N ALA A 161 -1.08 -9.16 17.13
CA ALA A 161 -0.74 -9.84 15.89
C ALA A 161 -1.57 -11.12 15.73
N GLU A 162 -1.97 -11.40 14.48
CA GLU A 162 -2.72 -12.61 14.12
C GLU A 162 -1.81 -13.80 13.80
N ASP A 163 -0.61 -13.51 13.28
CA ASP A 163 0.37 -14.53 12.91
C ASP A 163 1.79 -13.99 12.97
N PHE A 164 2.75 -14.88 13.17
CA PHE A 164 4.17 -14.58 13.27
C PHE A 164 4.96 -15.65 12.52
N LEU A 165 5.79 -15.23 11.58
CA LEU A 165 6.69 -16.09 10.83
C LEU A 165 8.14 -15.64 11.02
N ALA A 166 9.02 -16.60 11.27
CA ALA A 166 10.46 -16.36 11.32
C ALA A 166 11.15 -17.09 10.17
N ASP A 167 12.02 -16.38 9.47
CA ASP A 167 12.99 -17.01 8.56
C ASP A 167 14.44 -16.82 9.07
N GLU A 168 15.43 -17.10 8.24
CA GLU A 168 16.84 -17.01 8.63
C GLU A 168 17.27 -15.58 8.95
N GLU A 169 16.69 -14.57 8.31
CA GLU A 169 17.13 -13.17 8.37
C GLU A 169 16.08 -12.22 8.95
N THR A 170 14.79 -12.58 8.88
CA THR A 170 13.69 -11.67 9.20
C THR A 170 12.58 -12.32 10.02
N PHE A 171 11.85 -11.47 10.73
CA PHE A 171 10.53 -11.76 11.27
C PHE A 171 9.46 -11.09 10.42
N GLU A 172 8.38 -11.82 10.12
CA GLU A 172 7.17 -11.31 9.49
C GLU A 172 6.01 -11.42 10.49
N ILE A 173 5.39 -10.30 10.81
CA ILE A 173 4.27 -10.20 11.75
C ILE A 173 3.04 -9.80 10.94
N TYR A 174 1.95 -10.53 11.10
CA TYR A 174 0.71 -10.30 10.39
C TYR A 174 -0.36 -9.80 11.34
N THR A 175 -1.12 -8.80 10.91
CA THR A 175 -2.19 -8.17 11.70
C THR A 175 -3.46 -8.03 10.89
N ALA A 176 -4.61 -7.87 11.54
CA ALA A 176 -5.74 -7.26 10.88
C ALA A 176 -5.38 -5.83 10.41
N PRO A 177 -5.97 -5.34 9.30
CA PRO A 177 -5.65 -4.00 8.79
C PRO A 177 -5.87 -2.88 9.81
N ASP A 178 -6.89 -3.03 10.65
CA ASP A 178 -7.26 -2.02 11.65
C ASP A 178 -6.32 -2.02 12.86
N ASP A 179 -5.67 -3.15 13.15
CA ASP A 179 -4.76 -3.32 14.28
C ASP A 179 -3.29 -3.04 13.91
N PHE A 180 -3.01 -2.80 12.63
CA PHE A 180 -1.65 -2.60 12.10
C PHE A 180 -0.83 -1.52 12.83
N SER A 181 -1.49 -0.48 13.33
CA SER A 181 -0.81 0.63 14.04
C SER A 181 -0.65 0.37 15.53
N THR A 182 -1.31 -0.64 16.08
CA THR A 182 -1.28 -1.00 17.49
C THR A 182 -0.16 -2.01 17.75
N VAL A 183 0.05 -2.91 16.80
CA VAL A 183 1.14 -3.89 16.76
C VAL A 183 2.43 -3.27 16.25
#